data_eb891786843057e02e440f1c3e6b331b
#
_entry.id   eb891786843057e02e440f1c3e6b331b
#
_cell.length_a   1.000
_cell.length_b   1.000
_cell.length_c   1.000
_cell.angle_alpha   90.00
_cell.angle_beta   90.00
_cell.angle_gamma   90.00
#
_symmetry.space_group_name_H-M   'P 1'
#
loop_
_entity.id
_entity.type
_entity.pdbx_description
1 polymer ?
#
loop_
_entity_poly.entity_id
_entity_poly.type
_entity_poly.pdbx_seq_one_letter_code
_entity_poly.pdbx_strand_id
1 'polypeptide(L)'
;LTEQEIEQSLIDKLGDLKYTYRPDIRDRAGLERNFREKFEELNRVHLTDSEFQRLLDEIITPDVFTTATLLREINSFTRDDGTTLNYTLVNIKDWCKNTFEVVNQLRINTDNSFQRYDVMILINGIPAVQIELKTLGISPRRAMQQIVDYKNDPGNGYTRTLLCFVQLFIVSNRTDTWYFTNNNARHFAFNAEERFLPIYQFAAEDNSKITHLDDFAEQFLAKCTLGRMISRYTVLVASEQKLLMMRPYQIYAVQRIVECIEQNSGNGYIWHTTGSGKTLTSFKASTLLKDNHDIHKCLFVVDRKDLDRQTREEFNRFQEGCVEENTNTATLVRRLLSEDYADKVIVTTIQKLGLALDEQSKRNKNRQKRGRDKYSDLLAPLRDKRMVIIFDECH
;
A
#
# COMPACT_ATOMS: atom_id res chain seq x y z
N LEU A 1 -6.32 -22.83 25.88
CA LEU A 1 -7.30 -22.33 24.93
C LEU A 1 -7.15 -23.08 23.61
N THR A 2 -8.24 -23.59 23.09
CA THR A 2 -8.33 -24.23 21.79
C THR A 2 -8.31 -23.21 20.66
N GLU A 3 -8.01 -23.63 19.42
CA GLU A 3 -8.10 -22.75 18.25
C GLU A 3 -9.51 -22.14 18.11
N GLN A 4 -10.55 -22.91 18.38
CA GLN A 4 -11.95 -22.44 18.32
C GLN A 4 -12.26 -21.35 19.35
N GLU A 5 -11.71 -21.45 20.57
CA GLU A 5 -11.89 -20.40 21.60
C GLU A 5 -11.16 -19.12 21.21
N ILE A 6 -9.98 -19.22 20.62
CA ILE A 6 -9.22 -18.07 20.12
C ILE A 6 -9.96 -17.44 18.94
N GLU A 7 -10.48 -18.25 18.02
CA GLU A 7 -11.27 -17.81 16.88
C GLU A 7 -12.53 -17.05 17.32
N GLN A 8 -13.28 -17.60 18.25
CA GLN A 8 -14.50 -16.94 18.76
C GLN A 8 -14.16 -15.62 19.46
N SER A 9 -13.11 -15.60 20.29
CA SER A 9 -12.66 -14.39 20.95
C SER A 9 -12.27 -13.28 19.94
N LEU A 10 -11.61 -13.66 18.84
CA LEU A 10 -11.28 -12.71 17.78
C LEU A 10 -12.53 -12.18 17.06
N ILE A 11 -13.49 -13.05 16.76
CA ILE A 11 -14.76 -12.64 16.13
C ILE A 11 -15.52 -11.67 17.03
N ASP A 12 -15.60 -11.95 18.33
CA ASP A 12 -16.25 -11.07 19.29
C ASP A 12 -15.54 -9.70 19.34
N LYS A 13 -14.20 -9.69 19.39
CA LYS A 13 -13.38 -8.47 19.35
C LYS A 13 -13.60 -7.67 18.07
N LEU A 14 -13.70 -8.34 16.92
CA LEU A 14 -14.02 -7.68 15.65
C LEU A 14 -15.45 -7.11 15.65
N GLY A 15 -16.40 -7.78 16.31
CA GLY A 15 -17.73 -7.24 16.54
C GLY A 15 -17.71 -5.92 17.34
N ASP A 16 -16.89 -5.84 18.39
CA ASP A 16 -16.67 -4.61 19.16
C ASP A 16 -16.09 -3.48 18.29
N LEU A 17 -15.23 -3.85 17.32
CA LEU A 17 -14.66 -2.95 16.32
C LEU A 17 -15.64 -2.63 15.17
N LYS A 18 -16.92 -3.04 15.30
CA LYS A 18 -17.99 -2.76 14.33
C LYS A 18 -17.88 -3.51 13.00
N TYR A 19 -17.24 -4.66 13.00
CA TYR A 19 -17.35 -5.61 11.90
C TYR A 19 -18.67 -6.38 12.00
N THR A 20 -19.26 -6.70 10.87
CA THR A 20 -20.45 -7.55 10.82
C THR A 20 -20.02 -9.02 10.68
N TYR A 21 -20.34 -9.84 11.69
CA TYR A 21 -20.10 -11.27 11.58
C TYR A 21 -21.14 -11.92 10.67
N ARG A 22 -20.67 -12.73 9.72
CA ARG A 22 -21.48 -13.41 8.70
C ARG A 22 -21.35 -14.93 8.82
N PRO A 23 -22.06 -15.55 9.78
CA PRO A 23 -22.02 -17.01 9.96
C PRO A 23 -22.68 -17.78 8.79
N ASP A 24 -23.46 -17.09 7.96
CA ASP A 24 -24.15 -17.63 6.80
C ASP A 24 -23.23 -17.84 5.58
N ILE A 25 -22.06 -17.18 5.54
CA ILE A 25 -21.11 -17.31 4.43
C ILE A 25 -20.08 -18.40 4.79
N ARG A 26 -20.23 -19.57 4.20
CA ARG A 26 -19.39 -20.75 4.50
C ARG A 26 -18.72 -21.37 3.28
N ASP A 27 -19.12 -20.95 2.07
CA ASP A 27 -18.66 -21.54 0.82
C ASP A 27 -18.47 -20.45 -0.26
N ARG A 28 -17.97 -20.89 -1.41
CA ARG A 28 -17.73 -20.02 -2.57
C ARG A 28 -19.00 -19.32 -3.04
N ALA A 29 -20.10 -20.05 -3.12
CA ALA A 29 -21.36 -19.50 -3.64
C ALA A 29 -21.90 -18.38 -2.72
N GLY A 30 -21.83 -18.59 -1.40
CA GLY A 30 -22.19 -17.57 -0.41
C GLY A 30 -21.30 -16.33 -0.51
N LEU A 31 -19.99 -16.53 -0.69
CA LEU A 31 -19.02 -15.44 -0.86
C LEU A 31 -19.31 -14.60 -2.11
N GLU A 32 -19.55 -15.25 -3.25
CA GLU A 32 -19.83 -14.56 -4.53
C GLU A 32 -21.17 -13.82 -4.49
N ARG A 33 -22.22 -14.38 -3.87
CA ARG A 33 -23.51 -13.67 -3.67
C ARG A 33 -23.34 -12.42 -2.84
N ASN A 34 -22.61 -12.51 -1.72
CA ASN A 34 -22.34 -11.37 -0.86
C ASN A 34 -21.52 -10.30 -1.58
N PHE A 35 -20.52 -10.70 -2.35
CA PHE A 35 -19.74 -9.77 -3.16
C PHE A 35 -20.63 -9.03 -4.17
N ARG A 36 -21.53 -9.73 -4.88
CA ARG A 36 -22.44 -9.10 -5.83
C ARG A 36 -23.29 -8.03 -5.14
N GLU A 37 -23.90 -8.37 -4.01
CA GLU A 37 -24.74 -7.43 -3.25
C GLU A 37 -23.96 -6.17 -2.87
N LYS A 38 -22.77 -6.33 -2.30
CA LYS A 38 -21.92 -5.21 -1.87
C LYS A 38 -21.36 -4.40 -3.04
N PHE A 39 -21.02 -5.05 -4.14
CA PHE A 39 -20.57 -4.40 -5.36
C PHE A 39 -21.68 -3.52 -5.96
N GLU A 40 -22.90 -4.06 -6.08
CA GLU A 40 -24.04 -3.34 -6.61
C GLU A 40 -24.42 -2.14 -5.73
N GLU A 41 -24.36 -2.31 -4.41
CA GLU A 41 -24.58 -1.23 -3.43
C GLU A 41 -23.53 -0.12 -3.55
N LEU A 42 -22.24 -0.48 -3.54
CA LEU A 42 -21.12 0.47 -3.60
C LEU A 42 -21.14 1.30 -4.89
N ASN A 43 -21.40 0.64 -6.02
CA ASN A 43 -21.35 1.26 -7.35
C ASN A 43 -22.71 1.77 -7.84
N ARG A 44 -23.78 1.60 -7.05
CA ARG A 44 -25.15 2.01 -7.37
C ARG A 44 -25.60 1.49 -8.73
N VAL A 45 -25.37 0.21 -8.96
CA VAL A 45 -25.67 -0.48 -10.20
C VAL A 45 -26.41 -1.79 -9.88
N HIS A 46 -27.17 -2.27 -10.83
CA HIS A 46 -27.71 -3.64 -10.82
C HIS A 46 -27.17 -4.37 -12.03
N LEU A 47 -26.53 -5.52 -11.81
CA LEU A 47 -25.96 -6.35 -12.86
C LEU A 47 -26.90 -7.49 -13.22
N THR A 48 -26.98 -7.83 -14.50
CA THR A 48 -27.57 -9.10 -14.92
C THR A 48 -26.70 -10.27 -14.46
N ASP A 49 -27.22 -11.49 -14.47
CA ASP A 49 -26.43 -12.68 -14.12
C ASP A 49 -25.28 -12.88 -15.10
N SER A 50 -25.49 -12.57 -16.38
CA SER A 50 -24.46 -12.60 -17.41
C SER A 50 -23.36 -11.56 -17.14
N GLU A 51 -23.74 -10.33 -16.86
CA GLU A 51 -22.80 -9.26 -16.51
C GLU A 51 -21.96 -9.61 -15.26
N PHE A 52 -22.63 -10.13 -14.23
CA PHE A 52 -21.93 -10.53 -13.01
C PHE A 52 -20.92 -11.65 -13.26
N GLN A 53 -21.28 -12.67 -14.04
CA GLN A 53 -20.35 -13.74 -14.37
C GLN A 53 -19.14 -13.21 -15.16
N ARG A 54 -19.36 -12.37 -16.16
CA ARG A 54 -18.28 -11.74 -16.94
C ARG A 54 -17.40 -10.84 -16.05
N LEU A 55 -17.98 -10.11 -15.11
CA LEU A 55 -17.22 -9.32 -14.15
C LEU A 55 -16.30 -10.22 -13.32
N LEU A 56 -16.81 -11.34 -12.79
CA LEU A 56 -15.96 -12.30 -12.05
C LEU A 56 -14.83 -12.85 -12.92
N ASP A 57 -15.11 -13.20 -14.18
CA ASP A 57 -14.11 -13.71 -15.12
C ASP A 57 -13.01 -12.67 -15.43
N GLU A 58 -13.36 -11.37 -15.42
CA GLU A 58 -12.41 -10.28 -15.66
C GLU A 58 -11.54 -9.97 -14.42
N ILE A 59 -12.13 -10.00 -13.22
CA ILE A 59 -11.41 -9.56 -12.00
C ILE A 59 -10.66 -10.70 -11.28
N ILE A 60 -11.08 -11.96 -11.47
CA ILE A 60 -10.41 -13.11 -10.86
C ILE A 60 -9.19 -13.48 -11.70
N THR A 61 -8.01 -13.25 -11.16
CA THR A 61 -6.74 -13.55 -11.82
C THR A 61 -5.75 -14.14 -10.81
N PRO A 62 -4.85 -15.04 -11.22
CA PRO A 62 -3.83 -15.58 -10.33
C PRO A 62 -2.72 -14.57 -9.96
N ASP A 63 -2.67 -13.42 -10.66
CA ASP A 63 -1.64 -12.41 -10.43
C ASP A 63 -2.01 -11.48 -9.29
N VAL A 64 -1.29 -11.62 -8.15
CA VAL A 64 -1.53 -10.85 -6.93
C VAL A 64 -1.28 -9.35 -7.14
N PHE A 65 -0.31 -8.97 -7.98
CA PHE A 65 -0.03 -7.57 -8.25
C PHE A 65 -1.18 -6.91 -9.03
N THR A 66 -1.73 -7.62 -10.01
CA THR A 66 -2.90 -7.17 -10.79
C THR A 66 -4.11 -7.00 -9.88
N THR A 67 -4.43 -7.97 -9.01
CA THR A 67 -5.57 -7.86 -8.09
C THR A 67 -5.39 -6.72 -7.10
N ALA A 68 -4.18 -6.49 -6.62
CA ALA A 68 -3.86 -5.35 -5.76
C ALA A 68 -4.05 -4.01 -6.47
N THR A 69 -3.76 -3.93 -7.75
CA THR A 69 -3.98 -2.75 -8.59
C THR A 69 -5.48 -2.51 -8.80
N LEU A 70 -6.23 -3.56 -9.21
CA LEU A 70 -7.69 -3.50 -9.39
C LEU A 70 -8.41 -3.01 -8.13
N LEU A 71 -7.94 -3.43 -6.97
CA LEU A 71 -8.52 -3.04 -5.67
C LEU A 71 -8.37 -1.54 -5.37
N ARG A 72 -7.37 -0.87 -5.95
CA ARG A 72 -7.01 0.52 -5.64
C ARG A 72 -7.43 1.53 -6.71
N GLU A 73 -7.84 1.07 -7.87
CA GLU A 73 -8.12 1.91 -9.03
C GLU A 73 -9.62 1.99 -9.33
N ILE A 74 -9.97 2.95 -10.17
CA ILE A 74 -11.27 2.99 -10.85
C ILE A 74 -11.13 2.11 -12.09
N ASN A 75 -11.96 1.10 -12.16
CA ASN A 75 -11.99 0.12 -13.25
C ASN A 75 -13.15 0.38 -14.18
N SER A 76 -13.13 -0.20 -15.36
CA SER A 76 -14.22 -0.10 -16.35
C SER A 76 -14.69 -1.48 -16.80
N PHE A 77 -15.99 -1.60 -17.03
CA PHE A 77 -16.66 -2.82 -17.47
C PHE A 77 -17.68 -2.48 -18.57
N THR A 78 -17.69 -3.24 -19.64
CA THR A 78 -18.69 -3.06 -20.72
C THR A 78 -19.94 -3.86 -20.39
N ARG A 79 -21.07 -3.18 -20.27
CA ARG A 79 -22.39 -3.77 -20.00
C ARG A 79 -22.96 -4.49 -21.22
N ASP A 80 -24.02 -5.28 -20.99
CA ASP A 80 -24.72 -6.01 -22.06
C ASP A 80 -25.35 -5.07 -23.11
N ASP A 81 -25.72 -3.85 -22.72
CA ASP A 81 -26.24 -2.81 -23.61
C ASP A 81 -25.17 -1.99 -24.36
N GLY A 82 -23.88 -2.35 -24.16
CA GLY A 82 -22.73 -1.68 -24.77
C GLY A 82 -22.27 -0.41 -24.03
N THR A 83 -22.95 0.01 -22.96
CA THR A 83 -22.50 1.14 -22.14
C THR A 83 -21.31 0.75 -21.25
N THR A 84 -20.51 1.74 -20.85
CA THR A 84 -19.37 1.53 -19.94
C THR A 84 -19.78 1.85 -18.51
N LEU A 85 -19.59 0.87 -17.60
CA LEU A 85 -19.69 1.05 -16.17
C LEU A 85 -18.28 1.32 -15.62
N ASN A 86 -18.07 2.50 -15.02
CA ASN A 86 -16.89 2.75 -14.20
C ASN A 86 -17.22 2.35 -12.77
N TYR A 87 -16.35 1.52 -12.17
CA TYR A 87 -16.59 0.95 -10.85
C TYR A 87 -15.34 0.95 -9.98
N THR A 88 -15.54 0.88 -8.68
CA THR A 88 -14.50 0.62 -7.69
C THR A 88 -14.84 -0.63 -6.90
N LEU A 89 -13.83 -1.36 -6.47
CA LEU A 89 -13.97 -2.50 -5.58
C LEU A 89 -13.95 -2.07 -4.12
N VAL A 90 -13.17 -1.04 -3.80
CA VAL A 90 -13.01 -0.45 -2.47
C VAL A 90 -12.94 1.06 -2.59
N ASN A 91 -13.60 1.78 -1.69
CA ASN A 91 -13.44 3.23 -1.57
C ASN A 91 -12.19 3.53 -0.73
N ILE A 92 -11.07 3.77 -1.40
CA ILE A 92 -9.79 4.07 -0.73
C ILE A 92 -9.68 5.52 -0.23
N LYS A 93 -10.54 6.42 -0.70
CA LYS A 93 -10.56 7.82 -0.28
C LYS A 93 -11.29 8.01 1.05
N ASP A 94 -12.34 7.26 1.25
CA ASP A 94 -13.16 7.30 2.46
C ASP A 94 -13.48 5.87 2.93
N TRP A 95 -12.69 5.37 3.86
CA TRP A 95 -12.82 4.01 4.38
C TRP A 95 -14.13 3.78 5.13
N CYS A 96 -14.78 4.84 5.65
CA CYS A 96 -16.07 4.74 6.32
C CYS A 96 -17.22 4.36 5.37
N LYS A 97 -17.02 4.51 4.06
CA LYS A 97 -18.00 4.13 3.04
C LYS A 97 -17.92 2.68 2.59
N ASN A 98 -17.00 1.91 3.17
CA ASN A 98 -16.88 0.48 2.90
C ASN A 98 -17.62 -0.32 3.96
N THR A 99 -18.12 -1.49 3.57
CA THR A 99 -18.61 -2.49 4.51
C THR A 99 -17.46 -3.41 4.94
N PHE A 100 -17.42 -3.70 6.24
CA PHE A 100 -16.44 -4.61 6.83
C PHE A 100 -17.16 -5.77 7.47
N GLU A 101 -16.86 -6.96 7.01
CA GLU A 101 -17.47 -8.18 7.48
C GLU A 101 -16.39 -9.19 7.90
N VAL A 102 -16.73 -10.07 8.81
CA VAL A 102 -15.88 -11.20 9.19
C VAL A 102 -16.63 -12.50 8.97
N VAL A 103 -15.96 -13.44 8.33
CA VAL A 103 -16.40 -14.80 8.12
C VAL A 103 -15.39 -15.77 8.73
N ASN A 104 -15.83 -16.93 9.17
CA ASN A 104 -14.94 -17.96 9.70
C ASN A 104 -15.26 -19.32 9.09
N GLN A 105 -14.27 -20.20 9.14
CA GLN A 105 -14.41 -21.59 8.67
C GLN A 105 -14.91 -21.66 7.22
N LEU A 106 -14.49 -20.71 6.40
CA LEU A 106 -14.82 -20.64 4.98
C LEU A 106 -14.20 -21.84 4.25
N ARG A 107 -15.00 -22.58 3.51
CA ARG A 107 -14.56 -23.72 2.70
C ARG A 107 -14.59 -23.33 1.23
N ILE A 108 -13.42 -23.37 0.61
CA ILE A 108 -13.31 -23.19 -0.83
C ILE A 108 -12.90 -24.53 -1.43
N ASN A 109 -13.85 -25.16 -2.09
CA ASN A 109 -13.63 -26.40 -2.81
C ASN A 109 -13.44 -26.05 -4.28
N THR A 110 -12.31 -26.45 -4.82
CA THR A 110 -12.04 -26.49 -6.25
C THR A 110 -11.93 -27.95 -6.66
N ASP A 111 -11.86 -28.24 -7.96
CA ASP A 111 -11.77 -29.62 -8.45
C ASP A 111 -10.58 -30.42 -7.86
N ASN A 112 -9.53 -29.70 -7.42
CA ASN A 112 -8.28 -30.27 -6.95
C ASN A 112 -7.87 -29.85 -5.53
N SER A 113 -8.70 -29.08 -4.80
CA SER A 113 -8.35 -28.58 -3.48
C SER A 113 -9.58 -28.45 -2.59
N PHE A 114 -9.43 -28.82 -1.31
CA PHE A 114 -10.46 -28.76 -0.28
C PHE A 114 -9.91 -28.03 0.95
N GLN A 115 -9.77 -26.71 0.85
CA GLN A 115 -9.18 -25.91 1.90
C GLN A 115 -10.25 -25.25 2.78
N ARG A 116 -9.92 -25.09 4.04
CA ARG A 116 -10.74 -24.40 5.03
C ARG A 116 -9.89 -23.35 5.73
N TYR A 117 -10.38 -22.12 5.75
CA TYR A 117 -9.70 -20.95 6.29
C TYR A 117 -10.33 -20.57 7.62
N ASP A 118 -9.51 -20.28 8.64
CA ASP A 118 -9.99 -20.01 9.99
C ASP A 118 -10.84 -18.75 10.06
N VAL A 119 -10.27 -17.59 9.78
CA VAL A 119 -10.98 -16.30 9.77
C VAL A 119 -10.59 -15.50 8.54
N MET A 120 -11.58 -14.87 7.91
CA MET A 120 -11.36 -13.94 6.82
C MET A 120 -12.09 -12.63 7.05
N ILE A 121 -11.44 -11.52 6.74
CA ILE A 121 -12.04 -10.20 6.72
C ILE A 121 -12.41 -9.86 5.28
N LEU A 122 -13.67 -9.50 5.09
CA LEU A 122 -14.21 -9.04 3.82
C LEU A 122 -14.36 -7.52 3.84
N ILE A 123 -13.95 -6.87 2.76
CA ILE A 123 -14.21 -5.46 2.52
C ILE A 123 -15.07 -5.38 1.26
N ASN A 124 -16.28 -4.87 1.39
CA ASN A 124 -17.31 -4.87 0.33
C ASN A 124 -17.51 -6.28 -0.28
N GLY A 125 -17.52 -7.29 0.55
CA GLY A 125 -17.66 -8.69 0.14
C GLY A 125 -16.40 -9.32 -0.45
N ILE A 126 -15.29 -8.58 -0.57
CA ILE A 126 -14.02 -9.06 -1.11
C ILE A 126 -13.13 -9.56 0.03
N PRO A 127 -12.61 -10.79 -0.02
CA PRO A 127 -11.64 -11.28 0.94
C PRO A 127 -10.33 -10.47 0.86
N ALA A 128 -10.09 -9.61 1.85
CA ALA A 128 -8.92 -8.74 1.87
C ALA A 128 -7.83 -9.24 2.83
N VAL A 129 -8.22 -9.90 3.91
CA VAL A 129 -7.31 -10.40 4.96
C VAL A 129 -7.68 -11.83 5.33
N GLN A 130 -6.68 -12.68 5.43
CA GLN A 130 -6.79 -14.03 5.96
C GLN A 130 -6.05 -14.13 7.29
N ILE A 131 -6.66 -14.73 8.29
CA ILE A 131 -6.10 -14.91 9.62
C ILE A 131 -6.11 -16.43 9.92
N GLU A 132 -4.92 -16.98 10.17
CA GLU A 132 -4.75 -18.37 10.58
C GLU A 132 -4.33 -18.45 12.04
N LEU A 133 -4.99 -19.29 12.79
CA LEU A 133 -4.85 -19.39 14.24
C LEU A 133 -4.20 -20.72 14.64
N LYS A 134 -3.46 -20.69 15.71
CA LYS A 134 -2.89 -21.87 16.37
C LYS A 134 -3.17 -21.82 17.86
N THR A 135 -3.21 -23.00 18.49
CA THR A 135 -3.35 -23.09 19.93
C THR A 135 -2.17 -22.43 20.66
N LEU A 136 -2.43 -21.99 21.87
CA LEU A 136 -1.40 -21.47 22.77
C LEU A 136 -0.24 -22.48 22.90
N GLY A 137 0.99 -21.99 22.76
CA GLY A 137 2.20 -22.82 22.79
C GLY A 137 2.63 -23.39 21.45
N ILE A 138 1.80 -23.28 20.40
CA ILE A 138 2.21 -23.60 19.04
C ILE A 138 2.75 -22.33 18.36
N SER A 139 3.93 -22.43 17.76
CA SER A 139 4.50 -21.29 17.03
C SER A 139 3.61 -20.86 15.87
N PRO A 140 3.36 -19.53 15.69
CA PRO A 140 2.69 -19.00 14.51
C PRO A 140 3.37 -19.38 13.18
N ARG A 141 4.64 -19.77 13.20
CA ARG A 141 5.34 -20.29 12.00
C ARG A 141 4.64 -21.48 11.34
N ARG A 142 3.95 -22.30 12.12
CA ARG A 142 3.16 -23.40 11.55
C ARG A 142 1.99 -22.88 10.72
N ALA A 143 1.35 -21.81 11.16
CA ALA A 143 0.29 -21.17 10.38
C ALA A 143 0.87 -20.51 9.10
N MET A 144 2.07 -19.91 9.17
CA MET A 144 2.76 -19.38 7.98
C MET A 144 3.03 -20.48 6.96
N GLN A 145 3.55 -21.63 7.41
CA GLN A 145 3.81 -22.77 6.55
C GLN A 145 2.51 -23.29 5.93
N GLN A 146 1.44 -23.37 6.71
CA GLN A 146 0.12 -23.76 6.23
C GLN A 146 -0.38 -22.84 5.10
N ILE A 147 -0.19 -21.53 5.20
CA ILE A 147 -0.55 -20.57 4.13
C ILE A 147 0.28 -20.81 2.87
N VAL A 148 1.59 -21.05 3.02
CA VAL A 148 2.46 -21.39 1.88
C VAL A 148 2.00 -22.67 1.21
N ASP A 149 1.67 -23.70 1.99
CA ASP A 149 1.17 -24.98 1.48
C ASP A 149 -0.17 -24.78 0.75
N TYR A 150 -1.09 -23.98 1.29
CA TYR A 150 -2.34 -23.61 0.63
C TYR A 150 -2.12 -22.93 -0.72
N LYS A 151 -1.16 -22.03 -0.80
CA LYS A 151 -0.86 -21.32 -2.07
C LYS A 151 -0.16 -22.21 -3.09
N ASN A 152 0.58 -23.21 -2.65
CA ASN A 152 1.28 -24.16 -3.52
C ASN A 152 0.39 -25.33 -3.95
N ASP A 153 -0.79 -25.48 -3.34
CA ASP A 153 -1.72 -26.56 -3.69
C ASP A 153 -2.27 -26.33 -5.12
N PRO A 154 -2.19 -27.32 -6.00
CA PRO A 154 -2.73 -27.20 -7.34
C PRO A 154 -4.23 -26.92 -7.35
N GLY A 155 -4.66 -25.89 -8.03
CA GLY A 155 -6.07 -25.47 -8.07
C GLY A 155 -6.56 -24.78 -6.80
N ASN A 156 -5.66 -24.21 -6.00
CA ASN A 156 -6.01 -23.44 -4.80
C ASN A 156 -6.96 -22.27 -5.09
N GLY A 157 -7.72 -21.85 -4.08
CA GLY A 157 -8.71 -20.79 -4.21
C GLY A 157 -8.15 -19.41 -4.54
N TYR A 158 -6.86 -19.14 -4.23
CA TYR A 158 -6.23 -17.85 -4.49
C TYR A 158 -6.03 -17.52 -5.96
N THR A 159 -6.11 -18.50 -6.85
CA THR A 159 -5.93 -18.30 -8.30
C THR A 159 -7.23 -18.35 -9.10
N ARG A 160 -8.32 -18.85 -8.50
CA ARG A 160 -9.55 -19.17 -9.23
C ARG A 160 -10.83 -18.65 -8.57
N THR A 161 -10.72 -17.95 -7.46
CA THR A 161 -11.87 -17.42 -6.73
C THR A 161 -11.57 -16.00 -6.23
N LEU A 162 -12.55 -15.35 -5.60
CA LEU A 162 -12.37 -14.03 -4.97
C LEU A 162 -11.24 -13.99 -3.92
N LEU A 163 -10.74 -15.13 -3.47
CA LEU A 163 -9.55 -15.19 -2.62
C LEU A 163 -8.29 -14.65 -3.29
N CYS A 164 -8.29 -14.47 -4.61
CA CYS A 164 -7.20 -13.80 -5.33
C CYS A 164 -6.95 -12.36 -4.83
N PHE A 165 -7.94 -11.75 -4.19
CA PHE A 165 -7.85 -10.39 -3.63
C PHE A 165 -7.23 -10.32 -2.23
N VAL A 166 -6.93 -11.44 -1.58
CA VAL A 166 -6.26 -11.40 -0.27
C VAL A 166 -4.96 -10.62 -0.37
N GLN A 167 -4.88 -9.52 0.37
CA GLN A 167 -3.74 -8.61 0.38
C GLN A 167 -2.81 -8.89 1.55
N LEU A 168 -3.35 -9.40 2.65
CA LEU A 168 -2.67 -9.49 3.92
C LEU A 168 -2.97 -10.82 4.59
N PHE A 169 -1.93 -11.46 5.11
CA PHE A 169 -2.01 -12.61 5.99
C PHE A 169 -1.65 -12.23 7.41
N ILE A 170 -2.40 -12.75 8.37
CA ILE A 170 -2.14 -12.62 9.79
C ILE A 170 -2.08 -14.02 10.37
N VAL A 171 -1.10 -14.28 11.22
CA VAL A 171 -0.95 -15.55 11.93
C VAL A 171 -0.78 -15.29 13.42
N SER A 172 -1.47 -16.05 14.25
CA SER A 172 -1.45 -15.85 15.69
C SER A 172 -1.65 -17.13 16.45
N ASN A 173 -1.05 -17.20 17.65
CA ASN A 173 -1.36 -18.18 18.68
C ASN A 173 -1.98 -17.51 19.92
N ARG A 174 -2.54 -16.32 19.76
CA ARG A 174 -3.03 -15.40 20.76
C ARG A 174 -1.97 -14.54 21.44
N THR A 175 -0.83 -15.08 21.87
CA THR A 175 0.24 -14.31 22.53
C THR A 175 1.18 -13.67 21.53
N ASP A 176 1.39 -14.33 20.41
CA ASP A 176 2.27 -13.87 19.34
C ASP A 176 1.49 -13.73 18.03
N THR A 177 1.47 -12.51 17.49
CA THR A 177 0.78 -12.18 16.25
C THR A 177 1.78 -11.59 15.25
N TRP A 178 1.75 -12.13 14.04
CA TRP A 178 2.59 -11.71 12.93
C TRP A 178 1.73 -11.43 11.71
N TYR A 179 2.20 -10.55 10.83
CA TYR A 179 1.52 -10.24 9.57
C TYR A 179 2.51 -10.08 8.42
N PHE A 180 2.03 -10.30 7.20
CA PHE A 180 2.81 -10.17 5.97
C PHE A 180 1.90 -10.00 4.77
N THR A 181 2.42 -9.39 3.70
CA THR A 181 1.65 -9.21 2.47
C THR A 181 1.57 -10.48 1.66
N ASN A 182 0.48 -10.59 0.89
CA ASN A 182 0.41 -11.54 -0.20
C ASN A 182 1.34 -11.12 -1.36
N ASN A 183 1.84 -12.09 -2.10
CA ASN A 183 2.64 -11.89 -3.30
C ASN A 183 2.51 -13.08 -4.24
N ASN A 184 2.93 -12.93 -5.49
CA ASN A 184 3.08 -14.03 -6.41
C ASN A 184 4.14 -15.03 -5.92
N ALA A 185 4.06 -16.28 -6.38
CA ALA A 185 4.90 -17.38 -5.89
C ALA A 185 6.41 -17.06 -5.89
N ARG A 186 6.90 -16.33 -6.90
CA ARG A 186 8.31 -15.91 -6.98
C ARG A 186 8.78 -15.02 -5.82
N HIS A 187 7.85 -14.36 -5.13
CA HIS A 187 8.10 -13.47 -4.00
C HIS A 187 7.46 -13.97 -2.70
N PHE A 188 6.89 -15.17 -2.73
CA PHE A 188 6.17 -15.75 -1.60
C PHE A 188 6.81 -17.09 -1.22
N ALA A 189 8.05 -17.03 -0.74
CA ALA A 189 8.78 -18.18 -0.25
C ALA A 189 9.15 -17.96 1.21
N PHE A 190 8.75 -18.87 2.06
CA PHE A 190 9.11 -18.93 3.46
C PHE A 190 10.12 -20.06 3.69
N ASN A 191 11.20 -19.75 4.38
CA ASN A 191 12.14 -20.75 4.86
C ASN A 191 12.42 -20.59 6.34
N ALA A 192 13.12 -21.57 6.93
CA ALA A 192 13.46 -21.56 8.35
C ALA A 192 14.32 -20.34 8.77
N GLU A 193 15.02 -19.72 7.83
CA GLU A 193 15.90 -18.56 8.05
C GLU A 193 15.20 -17.21 7.84
N GLU A 194 13.92 -17.19 7.45
CA GLU A 194 13.09 -15.99 7.24
C GLU A 194 13.65 -14.98 6.22
N ARG A 195 14.53 -15.41 5.32
CA ARG A 195 15.23 -14.49 4.41
C ARG A 195 14.37 -14.01 3.25
N PHE A 196 13.32 -14.76 2.88
CA PHE A 196 12.60 -14.53 1.63
C PHE A 196 11.22 -13.94 1.82
N LEU A 197 10.52 -14.25 2.91
CA LEU A 197 9.22 -13.71 3.23
C LEU A 197 9.35 -12.67 4.35
N PRO A 198 9.22 -11.36 4.05
CA PRO A 198 9.20 -10.34 5.08
C PRO A 198 7.96 -10.49 5.96
N ILE A 199 8.16 -10.83 7.21
CA ILE A 199 7.13 -10.94 8.22
C ILE A 199 7.37 -9.90 9.32
N TYR A 200 6.30 -9.39 9.89
CA TYR A 200 6.37 -8.30 10.87
C TYR A 200 5.53 -8.61 12.10
N GLN A 201 6.01 -8.16 13.24
CA GLN A 201 5.18 -7.89 14.41
C GLN A 201 4.83 -6.41 14.40
N PHE A 202 3.57 -6.10 14.70
CA PHE A 202 3.15 -4.72 14.83
C PHE A 202 3.82 -4.09 16.05
N ALA A 203 4.04 -2.78 16.00
CA ALA A 203 4.66 -2.05 17.10
C ALA A 203 4.00 -0.68 17.25
N ALA A 204 4.02 -0.16 18.46
CA ALA A 204 3.66 1.23 18.74
C ALA A 204 4.76 2.19 18.29
N GLU A 205 4.51 3.49 18.40
CA GLU A 205 5.42 4.55 17.95
C GLU A 205 6.77 4.51 18.69
N ASP A 206 6.78 4.06 19.94
CA ASP A 206 7.99 3.86 20.77
C ASP A 206 8.75 2.56 20.45
N ASN A 207 8.34 1.82 19.42
CA ASN A 207 8.81 0.49 19.00
C ASN A 207 8.47 -0.65 19.98
N SER A 208 7.64 -0.44 21.00
CA SER A 208 7.12 -1.53 21.82
C SER A 208 6.26 -2.47 20.99
N LYS A 209 6.54 -3.77 21.09
CA LYS A 209 5.85 -4.79 20.30
C LYS A 209 4.41 -5.00 20.78
N ILE A 210 3.48 -5.06 19.84
CA ILE A 210 2.08 -5.39 20.06
C ILE A 210 1.85 -6.81 19.55
N THR A 211 2.03 -7.77 20.44
CA THR A 211 2.05 -9.20 20.08
C THR A 211 0.74 -9.91 20.42
N HIS A 212 0.06 -9.50 21.48
CA HIS A 212 -1.20 -10.14 21.87
C HIS A 212 -2.30 -9.85 20.84
N LEU A 213 -3.05 -10.89 20.45
CA LEU A 213 -4.03 -10.82 19.37
C LEU A 213 -5.12 -9.77 19.62
N ASP A 214 -5.59 -9.61 20.86
CA ASP A 214 -6.64 -8.64 21.19
C ASP A 214 -6.15 -7.20 21.04
N ASP A 215 -4.92 -6.90 21.50
CA ASP A 215 -4.29 -5.59 21.38
C ASP A 215 -3.94 -5.29 19.91
N PHE A 216 -3.48 -6.32 19.19
CA PHE A 216 -3.24 -6.24 17.75
C PHE A 216 -4.55 -5.94 17.00
N ALA A 217 -5.63 -6.63 17.32
CA ALA A 217 -6.93 -6.39 16.69
C ALA A 217 -7.40 -4.96 16.94
N GLU A 218 -7.32 -4.46 18.17
CA GLU A 218 -7.74 -3.11 18.53
C GLU A 218 -6.99 -2.04 17.77
N GLN A 219 -5.67 -2.18 17.60
CA GLN A 219 -4.84 -1.16 16.98
C GLN A 219 -4.69 -1.32 15.47
N PHE A 220 -4.50 -2.56 14.99
CA PHE A 220 -4.23 -2.84 13.59
C PHE A 220 -5.51 -3.11 12.78
N LEU A 221 -6.48 -3.86 13.35
CA LEU A 221 -7.71 -4.23 12.66
C LEU A 221 -8.85 -3.21 12.85
N ALA A 222 -8.64 -2.11 13.57
CA ALA A 222 -9.56 -0.98 13.49
C ALA A 222 -9.76 -0.60 12.01
N LYS A 223 -11.00 -0.46 11.55
CA LYS A 223 -11.37 -0.35 10.12
C LYS A 223 -10.52 0.66 9.33
N CYS A 224 -10.37 1.87 9.86
CA CYS A 224 -9.59 2.91 9.19
C CYS A 224 -8.08 2.59 9.19
N THR A 225 -7.57 1.94 10.23
CA THR A 225 -6.16 1.52 10.28
C THR A 225 -5.90 0.41 9.28
N LEU A 226 -6.71 -0.64 9.28
CA LEU A 226 -6.61 -1.73 8.31
C LEU A 226 -6.70 -1.20 6.88
N GLY A 227 -7.66 -0.31 6.62
CA GLY A 227 -7.80 0.32 5.31
C GLY A 227 -6.53 1.05 4.87
N ARG A 228 -5.93 1.83 5.76
CA ARG A 228 -4.66 2.51 5.49
C ARG A 228 -3.49 1.54 5.30
N MET A 229 -3.43 0.47 6.08
CA MET A 229 -2.40 -0.56 5.91
C MET A 229 -2.44 -1.17 4.51
N ILE A 230 -3.63 -1.48 4.01
CA ILE A 230 -3.84 -2.04 2.66
C ILE A 230 -3.56 -1.00 1.58
N SER A 231 -4.12 0.22 1.68
CA SER A 231 -4.09 1.20 0.59
C SER A 231 -2.87 2.11 0.59
N ARG A 232 -2.40 2.54 1.77
CA ARG A 232 -1.33 3.53 1.89
C ARG A 232 0.02 2.92 2.19
N TYR A 233 0.06 1.93 3.12
CA TYR A 233 1.32 1.40 3.65
C TYR A 233 1.73 0.05 3.04
N THR A 234 0.93 -0.48 2.14
CA THR A 234 1.34 -1.51 1.18
C THR A 234 1.70 -0.81 -0.13
N VAL A 235 2.97 -0.85 -0.49
CA VAL A 235 3.49 -0.21 -1.70
C VAL A 235 3.51 -1.23 -2.83
N LEU A 236 2.98 -0.85 -3.98
CA LEU A 236 3.05 -1.63 -5.21
C LEU A 236 4.34 -1.31 -5.93
N VAL A 237 5.24 -2.30 -6.01
CA VAL A 237 6.52 -2.17 -6.71
C VAL A 237 6.35 -2.68 -8.13
N ALA A 238 6.07 -1.78 -9.07
CA ALA A 238 5.71 -2.12 -10.44
C ALA A 238 6.82 -2.86 -11.19
N SER A 239 8.07 -2.47 -11.02
CA SER A 239 9.23 -3.10 -11.68
C SER A 239 9.44 -4.57 -11.28
N GLU A 240 9.01 -4.96 -10.09
CA GLU A 240 9.13 -6.32 -9.56
C GLU A 240 7.81 -7.09 -9.55
N GLN A 241 6.70 -6.43 -9.84
CA GLN A 241 5.34 -6.97 -9.68
C GLN A 241 5.13 -7.53 -8.26
N LYS A 242 5.44 -6.71 -7.26
CA LYS A 242 5.53 -7.11 -5.85
C LYS A 242 4.80 -6.13 -4.94
N LEU A 243 4.16 -6.67 -3.90
CA LEU A 243 3.63 -5.89 -2.79
C LEU A 243 4.67 -5.81 -1.68
N LEU A 244 4.90 -4.61 -1.19
CA LEU A 244 5.84 -4.33 -0.11
C LEU A 244 5.13 -3.63 1.05
N MET A 245 5.04 -4.28 2.20
CA MET A 245 4.51 -3.68 3.42
C MET A 245 5.58 -2.80 4.08
N MET A 246 5.22 -1.58 4.42
CA MET A 246 6.08 -0.70 5.23
C MET A 246 6.17 -1.21 6.67
N ARG A 247 7.34 -1.06 7.27
CA ARG A 247 7.56 -1.40 8.68
C ARG A 247 6.90 -0.37 9.61
N PRO A 248 6.48 -0.75 10.83
CA PRO A 248 5.79 0.17 11.74
C PRO A 248 6.51 1.51 11.93
N TYR A 249 7.82 1.52 12.19
CA TYR A 249 8.57 2.77 12.37
C TYR A 249 8.60 3.65 11.11
N GLN A 250 8.58 3.06 9.91
CA GLN A 250 8.48 3.81 8.65
C GLN A 250 7.09 4.45 8.51
N ILE A 251 6.03 3.74 8.91
CA ILE A 251 4.66 4.24 8.90
C ILE A 251 4.53 5.45 9.81
N TYR A 252 5.03 5.35 11.05
CA TYR A 252 4.98 6.48 11.98
C TYR A 252 5.80 7.67 11.49
N ALA A 253 6.97 7.43 10.90
CA ALA A 253 7.77 8.49 10.29
C ALA A 253 7.01 9.21 9.18
N VAL A 254 6.36 8.47 8.27
CA VAL A 254 5.51 9.06 7.21
C VAL A 254 4.36 9.87 7.81
N GLN A 255 3.67 9.32 8.81
CA GLN A 255 2.56 10.02 9.48
C GLN A 255 3.02 11.35 10.09
N ARG A 256 4.14 11.34 10.80
CA ARG A 256 4.70 12.55 11.42
C ARG A 256 5.15 13.60 10.40
N ILE A 257 5.74 13.16 9.28
CA ILE A 257 6.10 14.07 8.18
C ILE A 257 4.84 14.73 7.61
N VAL A 258 3.84 13.94 7.26
CA VAL A 258 2.60 14.43 6.66
C VAL A 258 1.87 15.35 7.63
N GLU A 259 1.70 14.94 8.88
CA GLU A 259 1.04 15.73 9.92
C GLU A 259 1.75 17.08 10.15
N CYS A 260 3.07 17.09 10.29
CA CYS A 260 3.86 18.31 10.45
C CYS A 260 3.62 19.30 9.31
N ILE A 261 3.55 18.80 8.09
CA ILE A 261 3.35 19.63 6.89
C ILE A 261 1.90 20.10 6.79
N GLU A 262 0.92 19.22 7.00
CA GLU A 262 -0.51 19.57 6.92
C GLU A 262 -0.92 20.59 8.00
N GLN A 263 -0.39 20.44 9.20
CA GLN A 263 -0.64 21.37 10.32
C GLN A 263 0.22 22.64 10.25
N ASN A 264 1.13 22.74 9.26
CA ASN A 264 2.08 23.84 9.13
C ASN A 264 2.90 24.09 10.42
N SER A 265 3.35 23.01 11.05
CA SER A 265 4.04 23.03 12.34
C SER A 265 5.53 23.43 12.23
N GLY A 266 5.95 23.95 11.08
CA GLY A 266 7.33 24.35 10.80
C GLY A 266 8.16 23.22 10.19
N ASN A 267 9.48 23.26 10.42
CA ASN A 267 10.40 22.24 9.93
C ASN A 267 10.56 21.11 10.95
N GLY A 268 10.84 19.91 10.47
CA GLY A 268 11.06 18.74 11.29
C GLY A 268 12.23 17.89 10.81
N TYR A 269 12.58 16.88 11.56
CA TYR A 269 13.57 15.88 11.16
C TYR A 269 13.12 14.48 11.60
N ILE A 270 13.58 13.47 10.86
CA ILE A 270 13.38 12.06 11.17
C ILE A 270 14.76 11.42 11.36
N TRP A 271 14.96 10.80 12.53
CA TRP A 271 16.19 10.11 12.85
C TRP A 271 16.08 8.63 12.50
N HIS A 272 16.61 8.26 11.35
CA HIS A 272 16.67 6.88 10.89
C HIS A 272 18.12 6.40 10.73
N THR A 273 18.37 5.16 11.13
CA THR A 273 19.69 4.53 10.92
C THR A 273 19.90 4.17 9.45
N THR A 274 21.16 3.93 9.09
CA THR A 274 21.52 3.42 7.76
C THR A 274 20.82 2.07 7.51
N GLY A 275 20.28 1.87 6.31
CA GLY A 275 19.55 0.65 5.96
C GLY A 275 18.13 0.53 6.51
N SER A 276 17.61 1.57 7.17
CA SER A 276 16.23 1.57 7.70
C SER A 276 15.15 1.79 6.64
N GLY A 277 15.52 2.04 5.38
CA GLY A 277 14.59 2.34 4.30
C GLY A 277 14.13 3.80 4.27
N LYS A 278 15.04 4.73 4.52
CA LYS A 278 14.79 6.19 4.45
C LYS A 278 14.17 6.61 3.11
N THR A 279 14.68 6.04 2.02
CA THR A 279 14.18 6.32 0.66
C THR A 279 12.70 5.98 0.51
N LEU A 280 12.28 4.80 0.99
CA LEU A 280 10.87 4.40 0.96
C LEU A 280 9.99 5.32 1.81
N THR A 281 10.46 5.71 3.00
CA THR A 281 9.76 6.64 3.90
C THR A 281 9.55 7.99 3.23
N SER A 282 10.61 8.57 2.65
CA SER A 282 10.59 9.86 1.95
C SER A 282 9.71 9.82 0.71
N PHE A 283 9.86 8.77 -0.10
CA PHE A 283 9.02 8.54 -1.27
C PHE A 283 7.54 8.49 -0.89
N LYS A 284 7.20 7.72 0.15
CA LYS A 284 5.81 7.57 0.58
C LYS A 284 5.24 8.87 1.14
N ALA A 285 5.99 9.60 1.93
CA ALA A 285 5.57 10.93 2.41
C ALA A 285 5.31 11.88 1.23
N SER A 286 6.20 11.93 0.25
CA SER A 286 6.05 12.75 -0.95
C SER A 286 4.79 12.39 -1.75
N THR A 287 4.50 11.10 -1.92
CA THR A 287 3.30 10.67 -2.66
C THR A 287 2.00 11.00 -1.92
N LEU A 288 1.97 10.94 -0.59
CA LEU A 288 0.79 11.32 0.19
C LEU A 288 0.57 12.84 0.18
N LEU A 289 1.64 13.63 0.12
CA LEU A 289 1.58 15.08 0.01
C LEU A 289 1.25 15.57 -1.40
N LYS A 290 1.38 14.71 -2.41
CA LYS A 290 1.11 15.04 -3.82
C LYS A 290 -0.33 15.51 -4.04
N ASP A 291 -1.29 14.96 -3.31
CA ASP A 291 -2.71 15.31 -3.43
C ASP A 291 -3.11 16.53 -2.59
N ASN A 292 -2.20 17.09 -1.80
CA ASN A 292 -2.46 18.31 -1.04
C ASN A 292 -2.40 19.54 -1.96
N HIS A 293 -3.53 20.23 -2.13
CA HIS A 293 -3.65 21.40 -3.01
C HIS A 293 -2.87 22.61 -2.53
N ASP A 294 -2.60 22.72 -1.23
CA ASP A 294 -1.84 23.83 -0.64
C ASP A 294 -0.34 23.71 -0.91
N ILE A 295 0.13 22.54 -1.35
CA ILE A 295 1.53 22.28 -1.67
C ILE A 295 1.73 22.36 -3.18
N HIS A 296 2.59 23.30 -3.61
CA HIS A 296 2.90 23.46 -5.02
C HIS A 296 3.82 22.35 -5.53
N LYS A 297 4.91 22.08 -4.83
CA LYS A 297 5.90 21.04 -5.17
C LYS A 297 6.40 20.34 -3.91
N CYS A 298 6.75 19.06 -4.08
CA CYS A 298 7.49 18.27 -3.12
C CYS A 298 8.83 17.87 -3.74
N LEU A 299 9.92 18.37 -3.19
CA LEU A 299 11.27 18.06 -3.64
C LEU A 299 11.94 17.08 -2.70
N PHE A 300 12.47 16.02 -3.23
CA PHE A 300 13.39 15.15 -2.52
C PHE A 300 14.82 15.47 -2.98
N VAL A 301 15.62 15.98 -2.05
CA VAL A 301 16.95 16.49 -2.31
C VAL A 301 18.00 15.58 -1.71
N VAL A 302 18.86 15.02 -2.53
CA VAL A 302 19.95 14.12 -2.12
C VAL A 302 21.31 14.73 -2.41
N ASP A 303 22.36 14.25 -1.74
CA ASP A 303 23.72 14.62 -2.13
C ASP A 303 24.08 13.98 -3.49
N ARG A 304 25.00 14.59 -4.19
CA ARG A 304 25.48 14.10 -5.49
C ARG A 304 26.07 12.69 -5.43
N LYS A 305 26.71 12.36 -4.29
CA LYS A 305 27.32 11.05 -4.06
C LYS A 305 26.26 9.95 -3.89
N ASP A 306 25.10 10.33 -3.34
CA ASP A 306 24.00 9.39 -3.01
C ASP A 306 23.02 9.23 -4.17
N LEU A 307 23.05 10.10 -5.19
CA LEU A 307 22.32 9.91 -6.45
C LEU A 307 23.08 9.00 -7.40
N ASP A 308 23.70 7.99 -6.84
CA ASP A 308 24.30 6.93 -7.60
C ASP A 308 23.22 6.09 -8.31
N ARG A 309 23.67 5.13 -9.10
CA ARG A 309 22.80 4.21 -9.80
C ARG A 309 21.80 3.53 -8.86
N GLN A 310 22.23 3.16 -7.66
CA GLN A 310 21.40 2.42 -6.69
C GLN A 310 20.22 3.26 -6.18
N THR A 311 20.44 4.50 -5.78
CA THR A 311 19.38 5.40 -5.30
C THR A 311 18.37 5.71 -6.40
N ARG A 312 18.84 5.94 -7.64
CA ARG A 312 17.94 6.14 -8.78
C ARG A 312 17.11 4.89 -9.08
N GLU A 313 17.73 3.72 -9.07
CA GLU A 313 17.02 2.45 -9.26
C GLU A 313 15.98 2.24 -8.15
N GLU A 314 16.28 2.61 -6.92
CA GLU A 314 15.35 2.50 -5.80
C GLU A 314 14.13 3.42 -5.95
N PHE A 315 14.33 4.69 -6.33
CA PHE A 315 13.21 5.60 -6.60
C PHE A 315 12.37 5.13 -7.81
N ASN A 316 13.02 4.77 -8.91
CA ASN A 316 12.34 4.27 -10.10
C ASN A 316 11.66 2.91 -9.87
N ARG A 317 12.11 2.14 -8.89
CA ARG A 317 11.47 0.91 -8.44
C ARG A 317 10.07 1.16 -7.87
N PHE A 318 9.89 2.25 -7.13
CA PHE A 318 8.59 2.61 -6.55
C PHE A 318 7.70 3.36 -7.54
N GLN A 319 8.28 4.22 -8.36
CA GLN A 319 7.56 4.93 -9.42
C GLN A 319 8.47 5.11 -10.64
N GLU A 320 8.13 4.43 -11.72
CA GLU A 320 8.88 4.52 -12.97
C GLU A 320 8.97 5.96 -13.49
N GLY A 321 10.16 6.38 -13.89
CA GLY A 321 10.39 7.72 -14.44
C GLY A 321 10.39 8.88 -13.43
N CYS A 322 10.30 8.62 -12.11
CA CYS A 322 10.35 9.70 -11.12
C CYS A 322 11.75 10.33 -11.02
N VAL A 323 12.80 9.61 -11.41
CA VAL A 323 14.18 10.10 -11.51
C VAL A 323 14.69 9.89 -12.93
N GLU A 324 14.84 10.95 -13.69
CA GLU A 324 15.46 10.91 -15.02
C GLU A 324 16.98 10.81 -14.91
N GLU A 325 17.61 9.97 -15.73
CA GLU A 325 19.06 9.72 -15.71
C GLU A 325 19.91 10.98 -16.01
N ASN A 326 19.39 11.88 -16.83
CA ASN A 326 20.11 13.05 -17.34
C ASN A 326 19.41 14.38 -17.05
N THR A 327 18.84 14.57 -15.86
CA THR A 327 18.29 15.88 -15.49
C THR A 327 19.39 16.93 -15.42
N ASN A 328 19.45 17.79 -16.43
CA ASN A 328 20.26 18.99 -16.37
C ASN A 328 19.50 20.09 -15.60
N THR A 329 20.18 21.17 -15.25
CA THR A 329 19.58 22.31 -14.54
C THR A 329 18.38 22.90 -15.28
N ALA A 330 18.38 22.91 -16.62
CA ALA A 330 17.26 23.41 -17.41
C ALA A 330 16.00 22.54 -17.25
N THR A 331 16.14 21.23 -17.26
CA THR A 331 15.03 20.29 -17.02
C THR A 331 14.48 20.44 -15.61
N LEU A 332 15.33 20.57 -14.60
CA LEU A 332 14.90 20.83 -13.22
C LEU A 332 14.06 22.12 -13.14
N VAL A 333 14.53 23.22 -13.74
CA VAL A 333 13.82 24.50 -13.75
C VAL A 333 12.47 24.37 -14.47
N ARG A 334 12.45 23.70 -15.63
CA ARG A 334 11.19 23.44 -16.36
C ARG A 334 10.19 22.70 -15.49
N ARG A 335 10.61 21.62 -14.81
CA ARG A 335 9.74 20.82 -13.92
C ARG A 335 9.27 21.61 -12.70
N LEU A 336 10.12 22.44 -12.13
CA LEU A 336 9.75 23.33 -11.02
C LEU A 336 8.65 24.32 -11.40
N LEU A 337 8.67 24.82 -12.63
CA LEU A 337 7.70 25.78 -13.18
C LEU A 337 6.45 25.11 -13.77
N SER A 338 6.51 23.82 -14.03
CA SER A 338 5.40 23.04 -14.61
C SER A 338 4.21 22.99 -13.63
N GLU A 339 2.99 23.13 -14.15
CA GLU A 339 1.75 22.88 -13.40
C GLU A 339 1.24 21.43 -13.57
N ASP A 340 1.99 20.60 -14.30
CA ASP A 340 1.63 19.19 -14.49
C ASP A 340 1.71 18.43 -13.16
N TYR A 341 0.65 17.64 -12.88
CA TYR A 341 0.60 16.78 -11.72
C TYR A 341 1.74 15.76 -11.67
N ALA A 342 2.24 15.29 -12.82
CA ALA A 342 3.40 14.41 -12.91
C ALA A 342 4.67 15.07 -12.34
N ASP A 343 4.80 16.39 -12.46
CA ASP A 343 5.94 17.17 -11.98
C ASP A 343 5.77 17.68 -10.53
N LYS A 344 4.75 17.24 -9.81
CA LYS A 344 4.51 17.69 -8.42
C LYS A 344 5.52 17.11 -7.42
N VAL A 345 6.06 15.93 -7.68
CA VAL A 345 7.15 15.31 -6.91
C VAL A 345 8.41 15.27 -7.78
N ILE A 346 9.48 15.87 -7.30
CA ILE A 346 10.75 15.99 -8.02
C ILE A 346 11.90 15.50 -7.16
N VAL A 347 12.72 14.61 -7.71
CA VAL A 347 13.99 14.18 -7.09
C VAL A 347 15.14 14.94 -7.74
N THR A 348 16.00 15.56 -6.94
CA THR A 348 17.13 16.36 -7.42
C THR A 348 18.32 16.30 -6.47
N THR A 349 19.46 16.86 -6.88
CA THR A 349 20.63 16.98 -6.01
C THR A 349 20.79 18.39 -5.50
N ILE A 350 21.44 18.54 -4.33
CA ILE A 350 21.78 19.83 -3.73
C ILE A 350 22.54 20.71 -4.74
N GLN A 351 23.48 20.11 -5.49
CA GLN A 351 24.30 20.84 -6.45
C GLN A 351 23.48 21.40 -7.63
N LYS A 352 22.51 20.62 -8.16
CA LYS A 352 21.65 21.09 -9.26
C LYS A 352 20.71 22.19 -8.78
N LEU A 353 20.16 22.02 -7.58
CA LEU A 353 19.30 23.03 -6.97
C LEU A 353 20.09 24.33 -6.71
N GLY A 354 21.28 24.23 -6.16
CA GLY A 354 22.20 25.38 -6.00
C GLY A 354 22.54 26.06 -7.31
N LEU A 355 22.87 25.32 -8.38
CA LEU A 355 23.15 25.90 -9.71
C LEU A 355 21.93 26.62 -10.31
N ALA A 356 20.71 26.23 -9.96
CA ALA A 356 19.48 26.90 -10.40
C ALA A 356 19.18 28.17 -9.59
N LEU A 357 19.31 28.10 -8.26
CA LEU A 357 18.88 29.14 -7.34
C LEU A 357 19.93 30.24 -7.11
N ASP A 358 21.22 29.90 -7.09
CA ASP A 358 22.29 30.86 -6.85
C ASP A 358 22.51 31.73 -8.07
N GLU A 359 22.23 33.02 -7.93
CA GLU A 359 22.41 34.04 -8.98
C GLU A 359 23.85 34.13 -9.48
N GLN A 360 24.82 33.84 -8.62
CA GLN A 360 26.26 33.88 -8.94
C GLN A 360 26.78 32.56 -9.52
N SER A 361 25.91 31.54 -9.61
CA SER A 361 26.30 30.25 -10.15
C SER A 361 26.82 30.35 -11.58
N LYS A 362 27.74 29.46 -11.95
CA LYS A 362 28.28 29.37 -13.30
C LYS A 362 27.18 29.25 -14.38
N ARG A 363 26.07 28.57 -14.06
CA ARG A 363 24.96 28.42 -14.99
C ARG A 363 24.22 29.72 -15.21
N ASN A 364 23.90 30.46 -14.17
CA ASN A 364 23.19 31.74 -14.25
C ASN A 364 24.06 32.80 -14.94
N LYS A 365 25.34 32.90 -14.60
CA LYS A 365 26.29 33.80 -15.31
C LYS A 365 26.40 33.50 -16.79
N ASN A 366 26.48 32.23 -17.20
CA ASN A 366 26.56 31.84 -18.60
C ASN A 366 25.26 32.15 -19.38
N ARG A 367 24.09 32.01 -18.74
CA ARG A 367 22.82 32.41 -19.37
C ARG A 367 22.75 33.91 -19.60
N GLN A 368 23.10 34.69 -18.58
CA GLN A 368 23.13 36.13 -18.66
C GLN A 368 24.07 36.63 -19.77
N LYS A 369 25.29 36.06 -19.90
CA LYS A 369 26.21 36.36 -21.00
C LYS A 369 25.65 36.06 -22.38
N ARG A 370 24.70 35.14 -22.49
CA ARG A 370 24.02 34.76 -23.74
C ARG A 370 22.70 35.53 -23.95
N GLY A 371 22.43 36.58 -23.18
CA GLY A 371 21.19 37.36 -23.26
C GLY A 371 19.93 36.62 -22.87
N ARG A 372 20.06 35.60 -22.02
CA ARG A 372 18.92 34.81 -21.49
C ARG A 372 18.73 35.11 -20.02
N ASP A 373 17.46 35.08 -19.56
CA ASP A 373 17.13 35.23 -18.15
C ASP A 373 17.84 34.16 -17.29
N LYS A 374 18.30 34.57 -16.12
CA LYS A 374 18.87 33.64 -15.15
C LYS A 374 17.79 32.64 -14.68
N TYR A 375 18.17 31.42 -14.32
CA TYR A 375 17.27 30.48 -13.72
C TYR A 375 16.70 30.97 -12.37
N SER A 376 17.51 31.65 -11.57
CA SER A 376 17.10 32.33 -10.34
C SER A 376 15.95 33.32 -10.56
N ASP A 377 15.97 34.06 -11.66
CA ASP A 377 14.92 35.04 -11.98
C ASP A 377 13.65 34.33 -12.46
N LEU A 378 13.77 33.26 -13.26
CA LEU A 378 12.64 32.43 -13.69
C LEU A 378 11.96 31.74 -12.53
N LEU A 379 12.72 31.38 -11.49
CA LEU A 379 12.19 30.68 -10.30
C LEU A 379 11.70 31.66 -9.22
N ALA A 380 11.89 32.97 -9.37
CA ALA A 380 11.46 33.96 -8.39
C ALA A 380 9.98 33.85 -7.98
N PRO A 381 9.02 33.58 -8.91
CA PRO A 381 7.61 33.41 -8.55
C PRO A 381 7.33 32.23 -7.61
N LEU A 382 8.23 31.26 -7.52
CA LEU A 382 8.06 30.09 -6.63
C LEU A 382 8.34 30.44 -5.16
N ARG A 383 8.96 31.59 -4.87
CA ARG A 383 9.25 32.04 -3.49
C ARG A 383 7.97 32.25 -2.67
N ASP A 384 6.87 32.59 -3.35
CA ASP A 384 5.56 32.80 -2.74
C ASP A 384 4.69 31.52 -2.74
N LYS A 385 5.22 30.43 -3.29
CA LYS A 385 4.53 29.14 -3.33
C LYS A 385 4.95 28.25 -2.17
N ARG A 386 4.01 27.54 -1.59
CA ARG A 386 4.30 26.55 -0.54
C ARG A 386 4.97 25.33 -1.15
N MET A 387 6.19 25.09 -0.75
CA MET A 387 7.00 23.95 -1.21
C MET A 387 7.41 23.10 -0.02
N VAL A 388 7.45 21.80 -0.21
CA VAL A 388 8.01 20.83 0.73
C VAL A 388 9.36 20.36 0.20
N ILE A 389 10.39 20.44 1.03
CA ILE A 389 11.72 19.97 0.69
C ILE A 389 12.14 18.93 1.72
N ILE A 390 12.43 17.73 1.24
CA ILE A 390 12.91 16.62 2.05
C ILE A 390 14.39 16.41 1.71
N PHE A 391 15.28 16.65 2.67
CA PHE A 391 16.71 16.40 2.52
C PHE A 391 17.05 15.01 3.07
N ASP A 392 17.71 14.20 2.27
CA ASP A 392 18.32 12.96 2.74
C ASP A 392 19.73 13.26 3.24
N GLU A 393 20.11 12.66 4.37
CA GLU A 393 21.45 12.78 5.00
C GLU A 393 21.89 14.25 5.18
N CYS A 394 21.09 15.02 5.93
CA CYS A 394 21.36 16.44 6.18
C CYS A 394 22.41 16.73 7.28
N HIS A 395 23.41 15.85 7.47
CA HIS A 395 24.52 16.03 8.40
C HIS A 395 25.76 16.67 7.78
#